data_7f5bba3d7eb23f9129a73e17e11914ba
#
_entry.id   7f5bba3d7eb23f9129a73e17e11914ba
#
_cell.length_a   1.000
_cell.length_b   1.000
_cell.length_c   1.000
_cell.angle_alpha   90.00
_cell.angle_beta   90.00
_cell.angle_gamma   90.00
#
_symmetry.space_group_name_H-M   'P 1'
#
loop_
_entity.id
_entity.type
_entity.pdbx_description
1 polymer ?
#
loop_
_entity_poly.entity_id
_entity_poly.type
_entity_poly.pdbx_seq_one_letter_code
_entity_poly.pdbx_strand_id
1 'polypeptide(L)'
;MKLVCRARHMKIDRAYRGEGIYVMVNDIGVPQMPALLNTVDPDGLLEYSVVFTDRSLNHMSVKFQGVMRDISSTLKEVYAADAVALVPGGGTFGMEAVARQIAVDKRVMVLRNGWFSFRWSQIFEAGGIPASETVMKARRTGNDAQAAFAPAPIEEVVAKITADQPDVVFAPHVETSSGMILPDSYIKAVTDVVHAYGGLFVLDCIASGCAWVDMRATGVDLLISAPQKGWSASPSAGMVMMSEAGMVAVKANQSNSFAVDLGKWLSIMEAYENGGHAYHATMPTDALTAFRD
;
A
#
# COMPACT_ATOMS: atom_id res chain seq x y z
N MET A 1 -11.05 31.64 -15.52
CA MET A 1 -10.81 32.26 -14.23
C MET A 1 -9.31 32.50 -14.12
N LYS A 2 -8.83 33.74 -14.30
CA LYS A 2 -7.39 34.08 -14.26
C LYS A 2 -6.97 34.19 -12.81
N LEU A 3 -6.14 33.26 -12.31
CA LEU A 3 -5.44 33.46 -11.05
C LEU A 3 -4.38 34.56 -11.26
N VAL A 4 -4.64 35.72 -10.75
CA VAL A 4 -3.67 36.82 -10.70
C VAL A 4 -2.90 36.66 -9.40
N CYS A 5 -1.76 35.98 -9.42
CA CYS A 5 -0.79 36.06 -8.35
C CYS A 5 -0.20 37.49 -8.34
N ARG A 6 -0.56 38.30 -7.35
CA ARG A 6 0.09 39.60 -7.10
C ARG A 6 1.45 39.33 -6.42
N ALA A 7 2.47 39.01 -7.20
CA ALA A 7 3.83 39.23 -6.75
C ALA A 7 4.18 40.70 -6.93
N ARG A 8 4.24 41.47 -5.86
CA ARG A 8 4.84 42.82 -5.88
C ARG A 8 6.33 42.64 -6.13
N HIS A 9 6.82 43.24 -7.23
CA HIS A 9 8.22 43.39 -7.63
C HIS A 9 8.85 42.23 -8.42
N MET A 10 8.22 41.75 -9.48
CA MET A 10 8.92 41.00 -10.51
C MET A 10 8.92 41.74 -11.83
N LYS A 11 10.10 42.09 -12.36
CA LYS A 11 10.26 42.48 -13.76
C LYS A 11 10.51 41.21 -14.59
N ILE A 12 9.64 40.94 -15.54
CA ILE A 12 9.86 39.89 -16.54
C ILE A 12 10.60 40.54 -17.71
N ASP A 13 11.84 40.15 -17.92
CA ASP A 13 12.59 40.58 -19.07
C ASP A 13 12.23 39.75 -20.29
N ARG A 14 11.89 40.42 -21.42
CA ARG A 14 11.39 39.80 -22.65
C ARG A 14 12.49 39.15 -23.51
N ALA A 15 13.72 39.12 -23.07
CA ALA A 15 14.88 38.84 -23.92
C ALA A 15 15.20 37.33 -24.13
N TYR A 16 14.48 36.41 -23.50
CA TYR A 16 14.70 34.97 -23.71
C TYR A 16 13.44 34.26 -24.22
N ARG A 17 13.23 34.30 -25.54
CA ARG A 17 12.31 33.39 -26.23
C ARG A 17 13.14 32.27 -26.85
N GLY A 18 13.44 31.28 -26.08
CA GLY A 18 13.88 29.97 -26.54
C GLY A 18 13.12 28.94 -25.75
N GLU A 19 12.16 28.29 -26.39
CA GLU A 19 11.52 27.04 -25.98
C GLU A 19 10.98 26.96 -24.54
N GLY A 20 10.06 27.87 -24.15
CA GLY A 20 9.12 27.64 -23.05
C GLY A 20 9.67 27.70 -21.63
N ILE A 21 10.91 28.07 -21.41
CA ILE A 21 11.49 28.22 -20.07
C ILE A 21 11.34 29.68 -19.59
N TYR A 22 10.53 29.90 -18.54
CA TYR A 22 10.46 31.19 -17.86
C TYR A 22 11.58 31.29 -16.82
N VAL A 23 12.54 32.16 -17.03
CA VAL A 23 13.58 32.48 -16.06
C VAL A 23 13.09 33.64 -15.19
N MET A 24 13.00 33.42 -13.89
CA MET A 24 12.75 34.48 -12.93
C MET A 24 14.08 35.17 -12.55
N VAL A 25 14.11 36.50 -12.62
CA VAL A 25 15.28 37.31 -12.24
C VAL A 25 14.99 37.98 -10.91
N ASN A 26 15.87 37.81 -9.94
CA ASN A 26 15.79 38.57 -8.69
C ASN A 26 16.32 40.01 -8.85
N ASP A 27 16.13 40.85 -7.86
CA ASP A 27 16.54 42.27 -7.88
C ASP A 27 18.04 42.55 -8.16
N ILE A 28 18.87 41.51 -8.14
CA ILE A 28 20.30 41.58 -8.47
C ILE A 28 20.64 41.05 -9.85
N GLY A 29 19.63 40.75 -10.67
CA GLY A 29 19.82 40.39 -12.08
C GLY A 29 20.37 38.98 -12.38
N VAL A 30 20.53 38.14 -11.36
CA VAL A 30 21.02 36.77 -11.54
C VAL A 30 19.82 35.86 -11.86
N PRO A 31 19.80 35.17 -13.00
CA PRO A 31 18.77 34.19 -13.27
C PRO A 31 18.80 33.08 -12.22
N GLN A 32 17.70 32.91 -11.50
CA GLN A 32 17.56 31.83 -10.53
C GLN A 32 16.69 30.74 -11.15
N MET A 33 17.27 29.58 -11.34
CA MET A 33 16.49 28.41 -11.75
C MET A 33 15.48 28.09 -10.65
N PRO A 34 14.19 27.92 -10.99
CA PRO A 34 13.24 27.49 -10.01
C PRO A 34 13.65 26.08 -9.53
N ALA A 35 14.02 25.97 -8.28
CA ALA A 35 14.45 24.73 -7.64
C ALA A 35 14.06 24.76 -6.18
N LEU A 36 13.97 23.60 -5.56
CA LEU A 36 13.89 23.49 -4.11
C LEU A 36 15.20 23.95 -3.46
N LEU A 37 15.14 24.32 -2.18
CA LEU A 37 16.33 24.67 -1.41
C LEU A 37 17.32 23.49 -1.41
N ASN A 38 18.61 23.78 -1.56
CA ASN A 38 19.66 22.77 -1.55
C ASN A 38 19.70 21.92 -0.27
N THR A 39 19.15 22.43 0.83
CA THR A 39 19.02 21.69 2.08
C THR A 39 17.90 20.64 2.04
N VAL A 40 16.95 20.78 1.11
CA VAL A 40 15.83 19.85 0.91
C VAL A 40 16.18 18.79 -0.11
N ASP A 41 16.81 19.20 -1.20
CA ASP A 41 17.26 18.29 -2.27
C ASP A 41 18.65 18.75 -2.77
N PRO A 42 19.73 18.35 -2.08
CA PRO A 42 21.09 18.80 -2.41
C PRO A 42 21.59 18.29 -3.77
N ASP A 43 20.99 17.20 -4.27
CA ASP A 43 21.36 16.59 -5.55
C ASP A 43 20.64 17.25 -6.74
N GLY A 44 19.71 18.17 -6.46
CA GLY A 44 18.89 18.84 -7.46
C GLY A 44 17.70 18.01 -7.93
N LEU A 45 16.71 18.69 -8.49
CA LEU A 45 15.52 18.07 -9.06
C LEU A 45 15.72 17.78 -10.54
N LEU A 46 15.28 16.60 -11.00
CA LEU A 46 15.22 16.24 -12.41
C LEU A 46 14.01 16.88 -13.13
N GLU A 47 12.98 17.24 -12.35
CA GLU A 47 11.79 17.94 -12.82
C GLU A 47 11.36 19.03 -11.85
N TYR A 48 10.57 19.97 -12.37
CA TYR A 48 9.89 20.97 -11.55
C TYR A 48 8.75 20.38 -10.77
N SER A 49 8.73 20.63 -9.46
CA SER A 49 7.52 20.52 -8.67
C SER A 49 6.76 21.86 -8.70
N VAL A 50 5.45 21.83 -8.90
CA VAL A 50 4.59 23.02 -8.77
C VAL A 50 4.33 23.39 -7.32
N VAL A 51 4.76 22.56 -6.38
CA VAL A 51 4.63 22.76 -4.93
C VAL A 51 6.00 23.07 -4.36
N PHE A 52 6.22 24.35 -4.10
CA PHE A 52 7.47 24.85 -3.52
C PHE A 52 7.37 24.87 -1.99
N THR A 53 7.62 23.74 -1.37
CA THR A 53 7.78 23.63 0.08
C THR A 53 9.12 22.97 0.38
N ASP A 54 9.65 23.19 1.57
CA ASP A 54 10.87 22.57 2.07
C ASP A 54 10.73 21.05 2.27
N ARG A 55 9.53 20.50 2.09
CA ARG A 55 9.20 19.08 2.25
C ARG A 55 8.93 18.35 0.94
N SER A 56 8.57 19.08 -0.10
CA SER A 56 8.20 18.49 -1.38
C SER A 56 9.45 18.07 -2.15
N LEU A 57 9.55 16.78 -2.46
CA LEU A 57 10.59 16.20 -3.31
C LEU A 57 10.00 15.74 -4.63
N ASN A 58 10.76 15.90 -5.69
CA ASN A 58 10.46 15.25 -6.95
C ASN A 58 10.69 13.73 -6.81
N HIS A 59 9.78 12.92 -7.36
CA HIS A 59 9.88 11.45 -7.30
C HIS A 59 11.13 10.89 -7.99
N MET A 60 11.77 11.66 -8.90
CA MET A 60 13.00 11.27 -9.59
C MET A 60 14.27 11.69 -8.84
N SER A 61 14.17 12.56 -7.83
CA SER A 61 15.34 13.04 -7.11
C SER A 61 16.08 11.90 -6.39
N VAL A 62 17.41 11.99 -6.34
CA VAL A 62 18.26 11.02 -5.64
C VAL A 62 17.85 10.88 -4.18
N LYS A 63 17.49 12.00 -3.55
CA LYS A 63 17.01 12.00 -2.16
C LYS A 63 15.74 11.19 -2.00
N PHE A 64 14.74 11.37 -2.87
CA PHE A 64 13.49 10.60 -2.79
C PHE A 64 13.70 9.12 -3.15
N GLN A 65 14.59 8.80 -4.07
CA GLN A 65 15.01 7.41 -4.32
C GLN A 65 15.57 6.76 -3.04
N GLY A 66 16.35 7.50 -2.24
CA GLY A 66 16.81 7.06 -0.91
C GLY A 66 15.63 6.79 0.04
N VAL A 67 14.66 7.72 0.12
CA VAL A 67 13.44 7.54 0.93
C VAL A 67 12.72 6.24 0.59
N MET A 68 12.52 5.96 -0.68
CA MET A 68 11.80 4.75 -1.13
C MET A 68 12.57 3.47 -0.79
N ARG A 69 13.90 3.47 -0.95
CA ARG A 69 14.76 2.33 -0.56
C ARG A 69 14.72 2.08 0.94
N ASP A 70 14.80 3.14 1.75
CA ASP A 70 14.75 3.04 3.21
C ASP A 70 13.41 2.47 3.67
N ILE A 71 12.29 2.97 3.13
CA ILE A 71 10.95 2.45 3.43
C ILE A 71 10.86 0.96 3.04
N SER A 72 11.30 0.61 1.83
CA SER A 72 11.24 -0.78 1.37
C SER A 72 12.06 -1.71 2.27
N SER A 73 13.31 -1.35 2.57
CA SER A 73 14.18 -2.19 3.40
C SER A 73 13.63 -2.37 4.82
N THR A 74 13.10 -1.30 5.42
CA THR A 74 12.49 -1.37 6.76
C THR A 74 11.26 -2.26 6.78
N LEU A 75 10.36 -2.13 5.80
CA LEU A 75 9.15 -2.96 5.72
C LEU A 75 9.49 -4.43 5.46
N LYS A 76 10.47 -4.72 4.60
CA LYS A 76 10.96 -6.09 4.38
C LYS A 76 11.54 -6.70 5.65
N GLU A 77 12.31 -5.94 6.41
CA GLU A 77 12.89 -6.40 7.67
C GLU A 77 11.81 -6.69 8.71
N VAL A 78 10.91 -5.73 8.96
CA VAL A 78 9.89 -5.83 10.02
C VAL A 78 8.90 -6.95 9.78
N TYR A 79 8.48 -7.18 8.54
CA TYR A 79 7.50 -8.21 8.20
C TYR A 79 8.12 -9.51 7.66
N ALA A 80 9.43 -9.60 7.56
CA ALA A 80 10.15 -10.71 6.90
C ALA A 80 9.65 -10.95 5.46
N ALA A 81 9.38 -9.85 4.72
CA ALA A 81 8.84 -9.87 3.36
C ALA A 81 9.95 -9.90 2.30
N ASP A 82 9.64 -10.41 1.11
CA ASP A 82 10.56 -10.47 -0.03
C ASP A 82 10.40 -9.28 -0.97
N ALA A 83 9.19 -8.71 -1.07
CA ALA A 83 8.90 -7.53 -1.87
C ALA A 83 7.91 -6.57 -1.18
N VAL A 84 7.94 -5.30 -1.60
CA VAL A 84 7.07 -4.25 -1.08
C VAL A 84 6.51 -3.42 -2.24
N ALA A 85 5.25 -3.05 -2.17
CA ALA A 85 4.66 -2.03 -3.02
C ALA A 85 3.94 -0.98 -2.16
N LEU A 86 4.03 0.30 -2.56
CA LEU A 86 3.29 1.40 -1.96
C LEU A 86 2.23 1.88 -2.95
N VAL A 87 0.97 1.72 -2.57
CA VAL A 87 -0.19 2.17 -3.36
C VAL A 87 -0.65 3.52 -2.80
N PRO A 88 -0.56 4.64 -3.54
CA PRO A 88 -0.99 5.95 -3.04
C PRO A 88 -2.43 5.95 -2.54
N GLY A 89 -2.67 6.60 -1.39
CA GLY A 89 -3.99 6.66 -0.75
C GLY A 89 -3.93 6.22 0.71
N GLY A 90 -4.41 5.05 1.03
CA GLY A 90 -4.41 4.49 2.38
C GLY A 90 -4.60 2.97 2.35
N GLY A 91 -4.75 2.34 3.52
CA GLY A 91 -4.88 0.89 3.61
C GLY A 91 -6.00 0.30 2.75
N THR A 92 -7.15 0.98 2.65
CA THR A 92 -8.26 0.54 1.78
C THR A 92 -7.86 0.48 0.30
N PHE A 93 -7.02 1.42 -0.18
CA PHE A 93 -6.46 1.37 -1.54
C PHE A 93 -5.54 0.17 -1.73
N GLY A 94 -4.75 -0.17 -0.71
CA GLY A 94 -3.95 -1.41 -0.70
C GLY A 94 -4.82 -2.67 -0.77
N MET A 95 -5.93 -2.73 0.00
CA MET A 95 -6.89 -3.83 -0.07
C MET A 95 -7.48 -3.96 -1.47
N GLU A 96 -7.95 -2.86 -2.06
CA GLU A 96 -8.52 -2.88 -3.41
C GLU A 96 -7.47 -3.24 -4.47
N ALA A 97 -6.23 -2.74 -4.34
CA ALA A 97 -5.12 -3.10 -5.22
C ALA A 97 -4.87 -4.62 -5.23
N VAL A 98 -4.79 -5.23 -4.03
CA VAL A 98 -4.62 -6.68 -3.89
C VAL A 98 -5.80 -7.43 -4.50
N ALA A 99 -7.04 -7.05 -4.18
CA ALA A 99 -8.25 -7.70 -4.69
C ALA A 99 -8.27 -7.68 -6.24
N ARG A 100 -8.02 -6.52 -6.84
CA ARG A 100 -8.04 -6.33 -8.31
C ARG A 100 -6.89 -6.99 -9.03
N GLN A 101 -5.80 -7.31 -8.31
CA GLN A 101 -4.64 -7.96 -8.89
C GLN A 101 -4.75 -9.47 -8.88
N ILE A 102 -5.21 -10.07 -7.77
CA ILE A 102 -5.09 -11.52 -7.59
C ILE A 102 -6.44 -12.25 -7.40
N ALA A 103 -7.56 -11.53 -7.27
CA ALA A 103 -8.85 -12.14 -7.03
C ALA A 103 -9.82 -12.07 -8.23
N VAL A 104 -9.44 -11.46 -9.35
CA VAL A 104 -10.30 -11.35 -10.54
C VAL A 104 -10.60 -12.74 -11.09
N ASP A 105 -11.91 -13.04 -11.23
CA ASP A 105 -12.42 -14.32 -11.70
C ASP A 105 -11.98 -15.55 -10.88
N LYS A 106 -11.55 -15.33 -9.62
CA LYS A 106 -11.13 -16.38 -8.69
C LYS A 106 -12.24 -16.76 -7.72
N ARG A 107 -12.14 -17.96 -7.14
CA ARG A 107 -12.92 -18.36 -5.98
C ARG A 107 -12.22 -17.83 -4.73
N VAL A 108 -12.91 -17.04 -3.94
CA VAL A 108 -12.31 -16.44 -2.75
C VAL A 108 -13.04 -16.86 -1.48
N MET A 109 -12.29 -16.85 -0.37
CA MET A 109 -12.87 -16.99 0.97
C MET A 109 -12.46 -15.81 1.83
N VAL A 110 -13.41 -15.29 2.61
CA VAL A 110 -13.18 -14.21 3.59
C VAL A 110 -13.45 -14.71 4.99
N LEU A 111 -12.45 -14.65 5.86
CA LEU A 111 -12.65 -14.79 7.30
C LEU A 111 -13.14 -13.43 7.83
N ARG A 112 -14.47 -13.36 8.06
CA ARG A 112 -15.13 -12.11 8.45
C ARG A 112 -15.31 -12.04 9.96
N ASN A 113 -14.39 -11.33 10.63
CA ASN A 113 -14.40 -11.18 12.08
C ASN A 113 -15.17 -9.94 12.56
N GLY A 114 -15.54 -9.03 11.66
CA GLY A 114 -16.32 -7.84 11.98
C GLY A 114 -16.47 -6.89 10.79
N TRP A 115 -16.58 -5.58 11.10
CA TRP A 115 -16.86 -4.54 10.12
C TRP A 115 -15.71 -4.30 9.15
N PHE A 116 -14.45 -4.34 9.61
CA PHE A 116 -13.31 -4.04 8.75
C PHE A 116 -13.00 -5.19 7.80
N SER A 117 -13.14 -6.43 8.22
CA SER A 117 -13.03 -7.59 7.34
C SER A 117 -14.21 -7.74 6.37
N PHE A 118 -15.37 -7.16 6.66
CA PHE A 118 -16.47 -7.05 5.70
C PHE A 118 -16.12 -6.19 4.49
N ARG A 119 -15.15 -5.28 4.62
CA ARG A 119 -14.69 -4.43 3.52
C ARG A 119 -14.19 -5.23 2.32
N TRP A 120 -13.62 -6.41 2.52
CA TRP A 120 -13.26 -7.29 1.41
C TRP A 120 -14.46 -7.60 0.53
N SER A 121 -15.58 -8.06 1.12
CA SER A 121 -16.81 -8.35 0.39
C SER A 121 -17.38 -7.09 -0.29
N GLN A 122 -17.31 -5.94 0.35
CA GLN A 122 -17.75 -4.67 -0.24
C GLN A 122 -16.90 -4.27 -1.47
N ILE A 123 -15.57 -4.46 -1.41
CA ILE A 123 -14.66 -4.24 -2.54
C ILE A 123 -14.98 -5.21 -3.66
N PHE A 124 -15.21 -6.49 -3.35
CA PHE A 124 -15.54 -7.52 -4.33
C PHE A 124 -16.85 -7.21 -5.03
N GLU A 125 -17.90 -6.86 -4.28
CA GLU A 125 -19.20 -6.49 -4.81
C GLU A 125 -19.12 -5.23 -5.69
N ALA A 126 -18.48 -4.16 -5.18
CA ALA A 126 -18.35 -2.90 -5.91
C ALA A 126 -17.59 -3.05 -7.23
N GLY A 127 -16.61 -3.95 -7.29
CA GLY A 127 -15.79 -4.19 -8.47
C GLY A 127 -16.22 -5.35 -9.35
N GLY A 128 -17.18 -6.19 -8.92
CA GLY A 128 -17.49 -7.44 -9.60
C GLY A 128 -16.25 -8.32 -9.73
N ILE A 129 -15.45 -8.44 -8.65
CA ILE A 129 -14.07 -8.93 -8.77
C ILE A 129 -13.99 -10.45 -8.83
N PRO A 130 -14.41 -11.24 -7.80
CA PRO A 130 -14.25 -12.68 -7.81
C PRO A 130 -15.37 -13.40 -8.57
N ALA A 131 -15.09 -14.60 -9.03
CA ALA A 131 -16.11 -15.49 -9.58
C ALA A 131 -17.09 -15.98 -8.50
N SER A 132 -16.61 -16.20 -7.29
CA SER A 132 -17.43 -16.56 -6.14
C SER A 132 -16.75 -16.19 -4.82
N GLU A 133 -17.58 -15.92 -3.80
CA GLU A 133 -17.13 -15.60 -2.44
C GLU A 133 -17.76 -16.56 -1.43
N THR A 134 -16.94 -17.20 -0.60
CA THR A 134 -17.35 -17.90 0.62
C THR A 134 -16.97 -17.06 1.84
N VAL A 135 -17.90 -16.92 2.81
CA VAL A 135 -17.65 -16.12 4.02
C VAL A 135 -17.76 -16.97 5.27
N MET A 136 -16.69 -17.02 6.05
CA MET A 136 -16.66 -17.62 7.39
C MET A 136 -16.75 -16.51 8.44
N LYS A 137 -17.84 -16.49 9.21
CA LYS A 137 -18.14 -15.38 10.15
C LYS A 137 -17.70 -15.72 11.57
N ALA A 138 -17.19 -14.71 12.30
CA ALA A 138 -17.06 -14.77 13.75
C ALA A 138 -18.40 -15.03 14.44
N ARG A 139 -18.35 -15.64 15.61
CA ARG A 139 -19.53 -16.03 16.40
C ARG A 139 -19.44 -15.47 17.80
N ARG A 140 -20.59 -15.21 18.40
CA ARG A 140 -20.67 -14.88 19.82
C ARG A 140 -20.27 -16.09 20.67
N THR A 141 -19.55 -15.85 21.76
CA THR A 141 -19.12 -16.88 22.71
C THR A 141 -20.19 -17.20 23.75
N GLY A 142 -21.27 -16.42 23.80
CA GLY A 142 -22.39 -16.59 24.70
C GLY A 142 -23.67 -15.92 24.20
N ASN A 143 -24.75 -16.01 24.98
CA ASN A 143 -26.08 -15.50 24.62
C ASN A 143 -26.39 -14.14 25.24
N ASP A 144 -25.58 -13.64 26.16
CA ASP A 144 -25.81 -12.32 26.77
C ASP A 144 -25.48 -11.17 25.80
N ALA A 145 -26.02 -9.98 26.09
CA ALA A 145 -25.89 -8.84 25.20
C ALA A 145 -24.44 -8.36 25.03
N GLN A 146 -23.56 -8.67 25.99
CA GLN A 146 -22.14 -8.28 26.00
C GLN A 146 -21.19 -9.43 25.70
N ALA A 147 -21.71 -10.61 25.29
CA ALA A 147 -20.88 -11.75 24.92
C ALA A 147 -19.85 -11.36 23.87
N ALA A 148 -18.60 -11.70 24.12
CA ALA A 148 -17.50 -11.48 23.20
C ALA A 148 -17.72 -12.24 21.88
N PHE A 149 -17.02 -11.82 20.82
CA PHE A 149 -16.93 -12.58 19.59
C PHE A 149 -15.63 -13.37 19.55
N ALA A 150 -15.67 -14.53 18.91
CA ALA A 150 -14.50 -15.33 18.56
C ALA A 150 -14.51 -15.58 17.03
N PRO A 151 -13.34 -15.77 16.40
CA PRO A 151 -13.29 -16.18 15.00
C PRO A 151 -14.00 -17.53 14.84
N ALA A 152 -14.35 -17.88 13.61
CA ALA A 152 -14.85 -19.23 13.32
C ALA A 152 -13.83 -20.27 13.85
N PRO A 153 -14.28 -21.39 14.46
CA PRO A 153 -13.36 -22.42 14.95
C PRO A 153 -12.39 -22.87 13.86
N ILE A 154 -11.11 -23.00 14.18
CA ILE A 154 -10.06 -23.27 13.19
C ILE A 154 -10.31 -24.59 12.45
N GLU A 155 -10.84 -25.59 13.13
CA GLU A 155 -11.15 -26.90 12.55
C GLU A 155 -12.24 -26.78 11.45
N GLU A 156 -13.24 -25.92 11.66
CA GLU A 156 -14.28 -25.65 10.67
C GLU A 156 -13.72 -24.88 9.47
N VAL A 157 -12.82 -23.91 9.71
CA VAL A 157 -12.17 -23.13 8.65
C VAL A 157 -11.29 -24.04 7.80
N VAL A 158 -10.45 -24.86 8.42
CA VAL A 158 -9.59 -25.82 7.74
C VAL A 158 -10.42 -26.82 6.92
N ALA A 159 -11.48 -27.38 7.50
CA ALA A 159 -12.38 -28.29 6.79
C ALA A 159 -13.05 -27.61 5.58
N LYS A 160 -13.49 -26.36 5.74
CA LYS A 160 -14.13 -25.60 4.65
C LYS A 160 -13.15 -25.24 3.54
N ILE A 161 -11.94 -24.82 3.88
CA ILE A 161 -10.87 -24.55 2.90
C ILE A 161 -10.51 -25.83 2.14
N THR A 162 -10.35 -26.94 2.84
CA THR A 162 -10.04 -28.23 2.22
C THR A 162 -11.14 -28.68 1.22
N ALA A 163 -12.41 -28.45 1.57
CA ALA A 163 -13.54 -28.82 0.72
C ALA A 163 -13.68 -27.89 -0.49
N ASP A 164 -13.56 -26.58 -0.31
CA ASP A 164 -13.84 -25.57 -1.34
C ASP A 164 -12.61 -25.25 -2.20
N GLN A 165 -11.42 -25.41 -1.64
CA GLN A 165 -10.15 -25.02 -2.25
C GLN A 165 -10.20 -23.61 -2.90
N PRO A 166 -10.49 -22.54 -2.14
CA PRO A 166 -10.53 -21.20 -2.71
C PRO A 166 -9.14 -20.80 -3.23
N ASP A 167 -9.10 -20.12 -4.37
CA ASP A 167 -7.83 -19.68 -4.97
C ASP A 167 -7.11 -18.65 -4.07
N VAL A 168 -7.88 -17.82 -3.33
CA VAL A 168 -7.35 -16.83 -2.38
C VAL A 168 -8.21 -16.79 -1.11
N VAL A 169 -7.56 -16.79 0.05
CA VAL A 169 -8.19 -16.58 1.36
C VAL A 169 -7.77 -15.23 1.94
N PHE A 170 -8.73 -14.47 2.43
CA PHE A 170 -8.55 -13.14 3.03
C PHE A 170 -8.94 -13.16 4.50
N ALA A 171 -8.11 -12.58 5.36
CA ALA A 171 -8.40 -12.46 6.79
C ALA A 171 -7.93 -11.12 7.37
N PRO A 172 -8.58 -10.59 8.42
CA PRO A 172 -8.01 -9.53 9.23
C PRO A 172 -7.06 -10.16 10.25
N HIS A 173 -5.92 -9.51 10.53
CA HIS A 173 -5.12 -9.84 11.72
C HIS A 173 -5.81 -9.30 12.97
N VAL A 174 -6.07 -7.99 12.98
CA VAL A 174 -6.84 -7.32 14.03
C VAL A 174 -8.17 -6.82 13.47
N GLU A 175 -9.26 -7.22 14.12
CA GLU A 175 -10.60 -6.70 13.84
C GLU A 175 -11.02 -5.74 14.94
N THR A 176 -10.84 -4.46 14.71
CA THR A 176 -11.11 -3.40 15.69
C THR A 176 -12.57 -3.38 16.15
N SER A 177 -13.51 -3.64 15.24
CA SER A 177 -14.95 -3.55 15.53
C SER A 177 -15.46 -4.60 16.51
N SER A 178 -14.74 -5.71 16.64
CA SER A 178 -15.09 -6.81 17.57
C SER A 178 -14.03 -7.02 18.67
N GLY A 179 -12.95 -6.23 18.68
CA GLY A 179 -11.86 -6.33 19.67
C GLY A 179 -11.08 -7.64 19.56
N MET A 180 -10.82 -8.12 18.36
CA MET A 180 -10.31 -9.46 18.09
C MET A 180 -8.94 -9.40 17.41
N ILE A 181 -8.03 -10.30 17.77
CA ILE A 181 -6.77 -10.54 17.07
C ILE A 181 -6.67 -12.03 16.75
N LEU A 182 -6.25 -12.37 15.54
CA LEU A 182 -5.95 -13.75 15.16
C LEU A 182 -4.53 -14.09 15.64
N PRO A 183 -4.33 -15.14 16.45
CA PRO A 183 -3.01 -15.57 16.84
C PRO A 183 -2.25 -16.20 15.67
N ASP A 184 -0.91 -16.13 15.70
CA ASP A 184 -0.04 -16.69 14.67
C ASP A 184 -0.33 -18.17 14.39
N SER A 185 -0.67 -18.94 15.42
CA SER A 185 -1.04 -20.35 15.25
C SER A 185 -2.30 -20.55 14.41
N TYR A 186 -3.28 -19.64 14.51
CA TYR A 186 -4.48 -19.68 13.67
C TYR A 186 -4.14 -19.31 12.23
N ILE A 187 -3.35 -18.24 12.04
CA ILE A 187 -2.88 -17.81 10.72
C ILE A 187 -2.12 -18.96 10.05
N LYS A 188 -1.17 -19.55 10.77
CA LYS A 188 -0.36 -20.68 10.28
C LYS A 188 -1.21 -21.88 9.85
N ALA A 189 -2.20 -22.25 10.64
CA ALA A 189 -3.08 -23.36 10.29
C ALA A 189 -3.88 -23.09 9.01
N VAL A 190 -4.30 -21.83 8.77
CA VAL A 190 -4.96 -21.44 7.53
C VAL A 190 -4.00 -21.47 6.35
N THR A 191 -2.80 -20.88 6.49
CA THR A 191 -1.81 -20.84 5.40
C THR A 191 -1.35 -22.24 5.00
N ASP A 192 -1.14 -23.14 5.96
CA ASP A 192 -0.72 -24.52 5.68
C ASP A 192 -1.74 -25.27 4.80
N VAL A 193 -3.04 -25.13 5.10
CA VAL A 193 -4.05 -25.82 4.29
C VAL A 193 -4.24 -25.13 2.94
N VAL A 194 -4.12 -23.81 2.85
CA VAL A 194 -4.21 -23.04 1.60
C VAL A 194 -3.05 -23.40 0.67
N HIS A 195 -1.84 -23.46 1.19
CA HIS A 195 -0.65 -23.81 0.41
C HIS A 195 -0.64 -25.26 -0.07
N ALA A 196 -1.32 -26.17 0.64
CA ALA A 196 -1.35 -27.59 0.26
C ALA A 196 -1.91 -27.86 -1.15
N TYR A 197 -2.70 -26.92 -1.69
CA TYR A 197 -3.23 -27.00 -3.07
C TYR A 197 -2.79 -25.81 -3.95
N GLY A 198 -1.86 -24.96 -3.50
CA GLY A 198 -1.32 -23.83 -4.27
C GLY A 198 -2.16 -22.57 -4.24
N GLY A 199 -3.07 -22.41 -3.27
CA GLY A 199 -3.80 -21.16 -3.02
C GLY A 199 -2.94 -20.10 -2.35
N LEU A 200 -3.45 -18.87 -2.23
CA LEU A 200 -2.79 -17.73 -1.61
C LEU A 200 -3.54 -17.25 -0.36
N PHE A 201 -2.78 -16.73 0.61
CA PHE A 201 -3.34 -16.14 1.81
C PHE A 201 -2.98 -14.65 1.94
N VAL A 202 -4.01 -13.82 2.13
CA VAL A 202 -3.91 -12.37 2.29
C VAL A 202 -4.30 -11.96 3.70
N LEU A 203 -3.42 -11.24 4.41
CA LEU A 203 -3.65 -10.78 5.76
C LEU A 203 -3.74 -9.24 5.82
N ASP A 204 -4.85 -8.73 6.31
CA ASP A 204 -5.04 -7.31 6.60
C ASP A 204 -4.49 -6.99 8.00
N CYS A 205 -3.31 -6.37 8.03
CA CYS A 205 -2.64 -5.87 9.23
C CYS A 205 -2.78 -4.36 9.41
N ILE A 206 -3.72 -3.69 8.74
CA ILE A 206 -3.89 -2.23 8.85
C ILE A 206 -4.12 -1.82 10.30
N ALA A 207 -4.92 -2.57 11.05
CA ALA A 207 -5.26 -2.25 12.45
C ALA A 207 -4.36 -2.96 13.48
N SER A 208 -3.28 -3.61 13.06
CA SER A 208 -2.44 -4.44 13.95
C SER A 208 -1.58 -3.62 14.94
N GLY A 209 -1.50 -2.30 14.77
CA GLY A 209 -0.64 -1.48 15.61
C GLY A 209 0.82 -1.94 15.50
N CYS A 210 1.46 -2.15 16.64
CA CYS A 210 2.84 -2.66 16.74
C CYS A 210 2.89 -4.18 16.96
N ALA A 211 1.79 -4.92 16.73
CA ALA A 211 1.81 -6.38 16.67
C ALA A 211 2.26 -6.83 15.27
N TRP A 212 3.57 -6.92 15.10
CA TRP A 212 4.19 -7.27 13.83
C TRP A 212 4.02 -8.76 13.54
N VAL A 213 3.67 -9.09 12.30
CA VAL A 213 3.52 -10.48 11.83
C VAL A 213 4.73 -10.85 10.99
N ASP A 214 5.43 -11.90 11.38
CA ASP A 214 6.48 -12.50 10.55
C ASP A 214 5.84 -13.34 9.44
N MET A 215 5.91 -12.84 8.20
CA MET A 215 5.30 -13.49 7.04
C MET A 215 5.93 -14.86 6.74
N ARG A 216 7.23 -15.04 6.96
CA ARG A 216 7.90 -16.33 6.74
C ARG A 216 7.48 -17.36 7.77
N ALA A 217 7.39 -16.96 9.05
CA ALA A 217 6.97 -17.87 10.12
C ALA A 217 5.51 -18.29 9.99
N THR A 218 4.64 -17.35 9.58
CA THR A 218 3.19 -17.57 9.48
C THR A 218 2.74 -18.10 8.11
N GLY A 219 3.56 -17.95 7.06
CA GLY A 219 3.22 -18.34 5.70
C GLY A 219 2.31 -17.36 4.96
N VAL A 220 2.17 -16.11 5.42
CA VAL A 220 1.36 -15.08 4.74
C VAL A 220 1.98 -14.71 3.39
N ASP A 221 1.16 -14.71 2.31
CA ASP A 221 1.64 -14.38 0.96
C ASP A 221 1.57 -12.89 0.65
N LEU A 222 0.47 -12.22 1.03
CA LEU A 222 0.35 -10.77 0.93
C LEU A 222 -0.13 -10.21 2.27
N LEU A 223 0.55 -9.20 2.76
CA LEU A 223 0.21 -8.51 4.00
C LEU A 223 0.00 -7.03 3.70
N ILE A 224 -1.08 -6.44 4.23
CA ILE A 224 -1.44 -5.05 3.99
C ILE A 224 -1.34 -4.28 5.30
N SER A 225 -0.68 -3.12 5.26
CA SER A 225 -0.61 -2.18 6.38
C SER A 225 -0.78 -0.73 5.87
N ALA A 226 -0.71 0.25 6.76
CA ALA A 226 -0.83 1.66 6.40
C ALA A 226 -0.07 2.55 7.38
N PRO A 227 0.54 3.68 6.91
CA PRO A 227 1.37 4.55 7.74
C PRO A 227 0.66 5.15 8.94
N GLN A 228 -0.62 5.51 8.83
CA GLN A 228 -1.38 6.21 9.88
C GLN A 228 -1.87 5.31 11.02
N LYS A 229 -1.45 4.07 11.07
CA LYS A 229 -1.81 3.09 12.11
C LYS A 229 -0.60 2.81 13.01
N GLY A 230 -0.09 1.62 13.04
CA GLY A 230 1.04 1.24 13.88
C GLY A 230 2.34 1.99 13.61
N TRP A 231 2.48 2.56 12.44
CA TRP A 231 3.66 3.32 12.02
C TRP A 231 3.63 4.81 12.40
N SER A 232 2.53 5.30 12.99
CA SER A 232 2.39 6.66 13.56
C SER A 232 2.70 7.82 12.60
N ALA A 233 2.54 7.62 11.30
CA ALA A 233 2.73 8.65 10.27
C ALA A 233 1.41 9.15 9.70
N SER A 234 1.44 10.07 8.75
CA SER A 234 0.25 10.55 8.05
C SER A 234 -0.28 9.50 7.05
N PRO A 235 -1.61 9.43 6.82
CA PRO A 235 -2.15 8.58 5.77
C PRO A 235 -1.61 9.03 4.40
N SER A 236 -0.99 8.10 3.68
CA SER A 236 -0.34 8.39 2.40
C SER A 236 -0.37 7.23 1.41
N ALA A 237 -0.34 6.00 1.90
CA ALA A 237 -0.30 4.82 1.06
C ALA A 237 -0.95 3.60 1.73
N GLY A 238 -1.41 2.65 0.93
CA GLY A 238 -1.52 1.26 1.31
C GLY A 238 -0.16 0.59 1.11
N MET A 239 0.39 0.02 2.17
CA MET A 239 1.64 -0.72 2.13
C MET A 239 1.33 -2.19 1.91
N VAL A 240 1.83 -2.78 0.84
CA VAL A 240 1.63 -4.20 0.52
C VAL A 240 2.97 -4.90 0.53
N MET A 241 3.17 -5.74 1.53
CA MET A 241 4.32 -6.63 1.66
C MET A 241 3.97 -7.99 1.03
N MET A 242 4.93 -8.62 0.37
CA MET A 242 4.72 -9.85 -0.38
C MET A 242 5.80 -10.87 -0.06
N SER A 243 5.40 -12.14 0.06
CA SER A 243 6.32 -13.28 -0.03
C SER A 243 6.75 -13.49 -1.47
N GLU A 244 7.71 -14.36 -1.72
CA GLU A 244 8.11 -14.75 -3.09
C GLU A 244 6.90 -15.27 -3.89
N ALA A 245 6.06 -16.12 -3.28
CA ALA A 245 4.84 -16.65 -3.92
C ALA A 245 3.84 -15.53 -4.22
N GLY A 246 3.63 -14.61 -3.28
CA GLY A 246 2.78 -13.43 -3.48
C GLY A 246 3.29 -12.53 -4.60
N MET A 247 4.59 -12.26 -4.65
CA MET A 247 5.21 -11.48 -5.72
C MET A 247 5.05 -12.15 -7.10
N VAL A 248 5.28 -13.46 -7.17
CA VAL A 248 5.09 -14.24 -8.41
C VAL A 248 3.63 -14.16 -8.86
N ALA A 249 2.67 -14.31 -7.95
CA ALA A 249 1.26 -14.19 -8.25
C ALA A 249 0.88 -12.78 -8.75
N VAL A 250 1.40 -11.73 -8.13
CA VAL A 250 1.17 -10.34 -8.56
C VAL A 250 1.70 -10.12 -9.98
N LYS A 251 2.89 -10.62 -10.30
CA LYS A 251 3.49 -10.49 -11.64
C LYS A 251 2.79 -11.34 -12.71
N ALA A 252 2.20 -12.47 -12.32
CA ALA A 252 1.51 -13.37 -13.23
C ALA A 252 0.07 -12.93 -13.57
N ASN A 253 -0.54 -12.10 -12.74
CA ASN A 253 -1.92 -11.65 -12.92
C ASN A 253 -1.97 -10.18 -13.38
N GLN A 254 -3.04 -9.84 -14.09
CA GLN A 254 -3.28 -8.49 -14.57
C GLN A 254 -4.37 -7.82 -13.72
N SER A 255 -4.10 -6.60 -13.23
CA SER A 255 -5.11 -5.79 -12.55
C SER A 255 -6.19 -5.32 -13.51
N ASN A 256 -7.43 -5.25 -13.03
CA ASN A 256 -8.53 -4.61 -13.74
C ASN A 256 -8.70 -3.12 -13.33
N SER A 257 -7.68 -2.52 -12.72
CA SER A 257 -7.64 -1.09 -12.39
C SER A 257 -6.35 -0.47 -12.90
N PHE A 258 -6.43 0.77 -13.41
CA PHE A 258 -5.24 1.53 -13.76
C PHE A 258 -4.56 2.11 -12.51
N ALA A 259 -5.28 2.85 -11.66
CA ALA A 259 -4.68 3.63 -10.58
C ALA A 259 -4.12 2.76 -9.43
N VAL A 260 -4.79 1.64 -9.11
CA VAL A 260 -4.37 0.72 -8.05
C VAL A 260 -3.79 -0.59 -8.60
N ASP A 261 -3.21 -0.57 -9.81
CA ASP A 261 -2.50 -1.72 -10.38
C ASP A 261 -1.28 -2.06 -9.50
N LEU A 262 -1.40 -3.12 -8.71
CA LEU A 262 -0.37 -3.53 -7.76
C LEU A 262 0.92 -3.96 -8.46
N GLY A 263 0.82 -4.58 -9.64
CA GLY A 263 1.98 -4.95 -10.45
C GLY A 263 2.77 -3.73 -10.93
N LYS A 264 2.09 -2.62 -11.26
CA LYS A 264 2.74 -1.36 -11.60
C LYS A 264 3.41 -0.72 -10.39
N TRP A 265 2.74 -0.68 -9.25
CA TRP A 265 3.33 -0.14 -8.01
C TRP A 265 4.51 -0.98 -7.51
N LEU A 266 4.47 -2.30 -7.69
CA LEU A 266 5.62 -3.17 -7.44
C LEU A 266 6.79 -2.81 -8.37
N SER A 267 6.55 -2.64 -9.66
CA SER A 267 7.59 -2.24 -10.63
C SER A 267 8.21 -0.88 -10.31
N ILE A 268 7.42 0.06 -9.78
CA ILE A 268 7.92 1.35 -9.28
C ILE A 268 8.90 1.15 -8.12
N MET A 269 8.55 0.32 -7.14
CA MET A 269 9.44 0.04 -6.01
C MET A 269 10.72 -0.66 -6.47
N GLU A 270 10.61 -1.66 -7.34
CA GLU A 270 11.78 -2.34 -7.92
C GLU A 270 12.71 -1.37 -8.66
N ALA A 271 12.17 -0.36 -9.36
CA ALA A 271 12.98 0.66 -10.01
C ALA A 271 13.77 1.49 -8.99
N TYR A 272 13.18 1.87 -7.85
CA TYR A 272 13.88 2.58 -6.77
C TYR A 272 14.93 1.69 -6.10
N GLU A 273 14.62 0.43 -5.84
CA GLU A 273 15.56 -0.54 -5.26
C GLU A 273 16.78 -0.75 -6.14
N ASN A 274 16.61 -0.71 -7.45
CA ASN A 274 17.68 -0.84 -8.45
C ASN A 274 18.43 0.48 -8.73
N GLY A 275 18.23 1.52 -7.91
CA GLY A 275 18.95 2.79 -8.02
C GLY A 275 18.46 3.71 -9.14
N GLY A 276 17.25 3.47 -9.65
CA GLY A 276 16.57 4.31 -10.63
C GLY A 276 15.28 4.90 -10.08
N HIS A 277 14.38 5.25 -10.99
CA HIS A 277 13.02 5.69 -10.71
C HIS A 277 12.10 5.29 -11.87
N ALA A 278 10.80 5.22 -11.59
CA ALA A 278 9.80 5.05 -12.62
C ALA A 278 8.52 5.80 -12.22
N TYR A 279 7.63 6.02 -13.18
CA TYR A 279 6.38 6.74 -12.98
C TYR A 279 5.19 5.92 -13.49
N HIS A 280 4.14 5.88 -12.69
CA HIS A 280 2.84 5.33 -13.06
C HIS A 280 1.72 6.34 -12.81
N ALA A 281 1.67 6.87 -11.60
CA ALA A 281 0.79 7.95 -11.17
C ALA A 281 1.50 8.77 -10.08
N THR A 282 0.94 9.93 -9.73
CA THR A 282 1.55 10.85 -8.75
C THR A 282 1.62 10.21 -7.37
N MET A 283 2.81 10.26 -6.77
CA MET A 283 3.07 9.81 -5.41
C MET A 283 3.01 10.96 -4.40
N PRO A 284 2.56 10.73 -3.16
CA PRO A 284 2.59 11.70 -2.07
C PRO A 284 3.99 11.79 -1.47
N THR A 285 4.93 12.41 -2.22
CA THR A 285 6.37 12.38 -1.90
C THR A 285 6.73 13.00 -0.56
N ASP A 286 6.06 14.08 -0.16
CA ASP A 286 6.23 14.74 1.14
C ASP A 286 5.77 13.85 2.30
N ALA A 287 4.60 13.24 2.18
CA ALA A 287 4.07 12.34 3.21
C ALA A 287 4.89 11.04 3.32
N LEU A 288 5.41 10.51 2.21
CA LEU A 288 6.31 9.34 2.24
C LEU A 288 7.67 9.69 2.83
N THR A 289 8.19 10.91 2.58
CA THR A 289 9.42 11.40 3.22
C THR A 289 9.22 11.49 4.73
N ALA A 290 8.12 12.09 5.17
CA ALA A 290 7.79 12.16 6.60
C ALA A 290 7.51 10.79 7.24
N PHE A 291 7.07 9.82 6.46
CA PHE A 291 6.87 8.45 6.93
C PHE A 291 8.21 7.73 7.15
N ARG A 292 9.21 7.96 6.29
CA ARG A 292 10.55 7.40 6.45
C ARG A 292 11.23 7.91 7.73
N ASP A 293 11.08 9.23 8.06
CA ASP A 293 11.69 9.90 9.21
C ASP A 293 11.03 9.50 10.55
#